data_2b72d66508d2afbbd822759c02e3cd10
#
_entry.id   2b72d66508d2afbbd822759c02e3cd10
#
_cell.length_a   1.000
_cell.length_b   1.000
_cell.length_c   1.000
_cell.angle_alpha   90.00
_cell.angle_beta   90.00
_cell.angle_gamma   90.00
#
_symmetry.space_group_name_H-M   'P 1'
#
loop_
_entity.id
_entity.type
_entity.pdbx_description
1 polymer ?
#
loop_
_entity_poly.entity_id
_entity_poly.type
_entity_poly.pdbx_seq_one_letter_code
_entity_poly.pdbx_strand_id
1 'polypeptide(L)'
;MDKQEKQVTYQTTNTYKILNELTDKTKNIWIVLHGIGYLSKYFIKYFDELNSEENYIIAPQAPSKYYLKNQYKYVGASWLTKENRVLETVNVLAYLDAVYANEEF
;
A
#
# COMPACT_ATOMS: atom_id res chain seq x y z
N MET A 1 10.30 21.48 -32.02
CA MET A 1 9.84 22.15 -30.79
C MET A 1 9.96 21.16 -29.61
N ASP A 2 10.71 21.59 -28.62
CA ASP A 2 10.94 20.75 -27.45
C ASP A 2 9.68 20.66 -26.57
N LYS A 3 9.41 19.48 -26.08
CA LYS A 3 8.34 19.27 -25.10
C LYS A 3 8.94 19.32 -23.71
N GLN A 4 8.28 19.97 -22.81
CA GLN A 4 8.72 20.08 -21.42
C GLN A 4 7.82 19.24 -20.54
N GLU A 5 8.44 18.53 -19.60
CA GLU A 5 7.73 17.87 -18.53
C GLU A 5 7.90 18.71 -17.26
N LYS A 6 6.81 19.03 -16.61
CA LYS A 6 6.80 19.77 -15.35
C LYS A 6 6.26 18.89 -14.25
N GLN A 7 6.68 19.19 -13.05
CA GLN A 7 6.20 18.49 -11.86
C GLN A 7 5.30 19.41 -11.06
N VAL A 8 4.31 18.82 -10.41
CA VAL A 8 3.45 19.51 -9.46
C VAL A 8 3.24 18.59 -8.26
N THR A 9 3.31 19.15 -7.08
CA THR A 9 3.05 18.41 -5.84
C THR A 9 1.65 18.75 -5.34
N TYR A 10 0.91 17.72 -4.96
CA TYR A 10 -0.43 17.89 -4.42
C TYR A 10 -0.66 16.82 -3.35
N GLN A 11 -1.66 17.05 -2.49
CA GLN A 11 -2.03 16.09 -1.45
C GLN A 11 -3.04 15.09 -2.00
N THR A 12 -2.88 13.84 -1.59
CA THR A 12 -3.81 12.77 -1.92
C THR A 12 -4.03 11.91 -0.69
N THR A 13 -5.10 11.13 -0.69
CA THR A 13 -5.45 10.24 0.41
C THR A 13 -5.50 8.81 -0.13
N ASN A 14 -4.88 7.89 0.60
CA ASN A 14 -4.93 6.48 0.27
C ASN A 14 -5.40 5.69 1.49
N THR A 15 -5.65 4.41 1.32
CA THR A 15 -6.17 3.55 2.38
C THR A 15 -5.20 2.42 2.71
N TYR A 16 -5.33 1.89 3.91
CA TYR A 16 -4.64 0.67 4.28
C TYR A 16 -5.56 -0.19 5.15
N LYS A 17 -5.34 -1.49 5.11
CA LYS A 17 -6.14 -2.44 5.89
C LYS A 17 -5.39 -2.85 7.13
N ILE A 18 -6.15 -3.13 8.18
CA ILE A 18 -5.63 -3.63 9.46
C ILE A 18 -6.26 -4.99 9.73
N LEU A 19 -5.47 -5.90 10.23
CA LEU A 19 -5.94 -7.18 10.75
C LEU A 19 -5.53 -7.28 12.21
N ASN A 20 -6.49 -7.64 13.06
CA ASN A 20 -6.38 -7.77 14.51
C ASN A 20 -6.29 -6.43 15.24
N GLU A 21 -6.23 -6.46 16.56
CA GLU A 21 -6.12 -5.28 17.41
C GLU A 21 -4.73 -5.17 18.00
N LEU A 22 -4.24 -3.95 18.13
CA LEU A 22 -2.99 -3.67 18.81
C LEU A 22 -3.27 -3.57 20.32
N THR A 23 -2.71 -4.51 21.08
CA THR A 23 -2.89 -4.58 22.53
C THR A 23 -1.54 -4.81 23.21
N ASP A 24 -1.56 -4.91 24.54
CA ASP A 24 -0.36 -5.25 25.31
C ASP A 24 0.10 -6.69 25.08
N LYS A 25 -0.73 -7.53 24.49
CA LYS A 25 -0.38 -8.91 24.12
C LYS A 25 0.28 -9.01 22.75
N THR A 26 0.27 -7.94 21.97
CA THR A 26 0.87 -7.93 20.63
C THR A 26 2.38 -8.10 20.74
N LYS A 27 2.91 -9.09 20.03
CA LYS A 27 4.35 -9.37 19.98
C LYS A 27 4.99 -8.93 18.69
N ASN A 28 4.22 -8.92 17.59
CA ASN A 28 4.74 -8.63 16.26
C ASN A 28 3.83 -7.64 15.55
N ILE A 29 4.44 -6.65 14.95
CA ILE A 29 3.77 -5.71 14.06
C ILE A 29 4.31 -5.96 12.65
N TRP A 30 3.42 -6.22 11.71
CA TRP A 30 3.76 -6.53 10.33
C TRP A 30 3.28 -5.42 9.42
N ILE A 31 4.16 -4.93 8.56
CA ILE A 31 3.76 -4.11 7.42
C ILE A 31 3.96 -4.96 6.18
N VAL A 32 2.87 -5.33 5.52
CA VAL A 32 2.90 -6.28 4.42
C VAL A 32 2.44 -5.61 3.13
N LEU A 33 3.19 -5.81 2.07
CA LEU A 33 2.96 -5.16 0.79
C LEU A 33 2.51 -6.19 -0.22
N HIS A 34 1.32 -5.99 -0.80
CA HIS A 34 0.80 -6.89 -1.82
C HIS A 34 1.61 -6.77 -3.11
N GLY A 35 1.56 -7.80 -3.93
CA GLY A 35 2.21 -7.80 -5.23
C GLY A 35 1.44 -7.00 -6.28
N ILE A 36 2.08 -6.81 -7.43
CA ILE A 36 1.43 -6.15 -8.58
C ILE A 36 0.17 -6.92 -8.99
N GLY A 37 -0.89 -6.18 -9.25
CA GLY A 37 -2.16 -6.76 -9.65
C GLY A 37 -3.07 -7.19 -8.52
N TYR A 38 -2.62 -7.06 -7.27
CA TYR A 38 -3.45 -7.33 -6.09
C TYR A 38 -4.04 -6.05 -5.50
N LEU A 39 -4.92 -6.24 -4.52
CA LEU A 39 -5.43 -5.19 -3.65
C LEU A 39 -5.20 -5.61 -2.20
N SER A 40 -4.93 -4.64 -1.32
CA SER A 40 -4.66 -4.92 0.10
C SER A 40 -5.81 -5.67 0.78
N LYS A 41 -7.07 -5.39 0.41
CA LYS A 41 -8.24 -6.02 1.04
C LYS A 41 -8.33 -7.52 0.82
N TYR A 42 -7.73 -8.04 -0.25
CA TYR A 42 -7.64 -9.48 -0.49
C TYR A 42 -6.35 -10.05 0.07
N PHE A 43 -5.26 -9.32 -0.09
CA PHE A 43 -3.95 -9.77 0.35
C PHE A 43 -3.88 -9.97 1.86
N ILE A 44 -4.50 -9.10 2.64
CA ILE A 44 -4.44 -9.18 4.10
C ILE A 44 -5.02 -10.50 4.64
N LYS A 45 -5.92 -11.13 3.89
CA LYS A 45 -6.54 -12.39 4.30
C LYS A 45 -5.55 -13.55 4.38
N TYR A 46 -4.42 -13.48 3.69
CA TYR A 46 -3.39 -14.51 3.80
C TYR A 46 -2.79 -14.62 5.20
N PHE A 47 -2.98 -13.61 6.03
CA PHE A 47 -2.43 -13.55 7.38
C PHE A 47 -3.43 -13.95 8.47
N ASP A 48 -4.61 -14.41 8.09
CA ASP A 48 -5.67 -14.82 9.03
C ASP A 48 -5.24 -15.98 9.94
N GLU A 49 -4.29 -16.80 9.50
CA GLU A 49 -3.83 -17.97 10.25
C GLU A 49 -2.85 -17.63 11.37
N LEU A 50 -2.30 -16.43 11.39
CA LEU A 50 -1.43 -16.00 12.46
C LEU A 50 -2.23 -15.78 13.74
N ASN A 51 -1.59 -16.02 14.89
CA ASN A 51 -2.24 -15.81 16.20
C ASN A 51 -2.73 -14.36 16.30
N SER A 52 -4.04 -14.19 16.47
CA SER A 52 -4.66 -12.86 16.42
C SER A 52 -4.29 -11.98 17.62
N GLU A 53 -3.97 -12.55 18.77
CA GLU A 53 -3.56 -11.76 19.93
C GLU A 53 -2.13 -11.25 19.82
N GLU A 54 -1.26 -11.98 19.13
CA GLU A 54 0.16 -11.71 19.11
C GLU A 54 0.61 -10.94 17.86
N ASN A 55 -0.22 -10.87 16.84
CA ASN A 55 0.17 -10.30 15.53
C ASN A 55 -0.79 -9.21 15.10
N TYR A 56 -0.25 -8.04 14.84
CA TYR A 56 -0.96 -6.89 14.31
C TYR A 56 -0.44 -6.62 12.90
N ILE A 57 -1.33 -6.64 11.91
CA ILE A 57 -0.93 -6.62 10.52
C ILE A 57 -1.48 -5.37 9.84
N ILE A 58 -0.60 -4.64 9.18
CA ILE A 58 -0.88 -3.42 8.41
C ILE A 58 -0.62 -3.72 6.95
N ALA A 59 -1.63 -3.57 6.10
CA ALA A 59 -1.52 -3.83 4.67
C ALA A 59 -1.86 -2.57 3.87
N PRO A 60 -0.85 -1.75 3.53
CA PRO A 60 -1.10 -0.55 2.73
C PRO A 60 -1.54 -0.91 1.32
N GLN A 61 -2.40 -0.07 0.75
CA GLN A 61 -2.86 -0.18 -0.62
C GLN A 61 -1.89 0.52 -1.56
N ALA A 62 -1.40 -0.18 -2.58
CA ALA A 62 -0.55 0.45 -3.59
C ALA A 62 -1.29 1.58 -4.29
N PRO A 63 -0.57 2.66 -4.67
CA PRO A 63 -1.23 3.89 -5.12
C PRO A 63 -1.78 3.86 -6.54
N SER A 64 -1.25 3.00 -7.42
CA SER A 64 -1.58 3.04 -8.85
C SER A 64 -2.52 1.91 -9.23
N LYS A 65 -3.82 2.16 -9.11
CA LYS A 65 -4.87 1.21 -9.46
C LYS A 65 -5.11 1.19 -10.96
N TYR A 66 -5.42 0.02 -11.48
CA TYR A 66 -5.74 -0.15 -12.90
C TYR A 66 -6.65 -1.35 -13.10
N TYR A 67 -7.32 -1.39 -14.24
CA TYR A 67 -8.17 -2.52 -14.61
C TYR A 67 -7.32 -3.66 -15.15
N LEU A 68 -7.59 -4.88 -14.67
CA LEU A 68 -6.88 -6.07 -15.11
C LEU A 68 -7.43 -6.57 -16.43
N LYS A 69 -6.58 -7.19 -17.27
CA LYS A 69 -6.95 -7.93 -18.47
C LYS A 69 -7.71 -7.08 -19.51
N ASN A 70 -7.44 -5.77 -19.60
CA ASN A 70 -8.12 -4.87 -20.53
C ASN A 70 -9.65 -4.90 -20.41
N GLN A 71 -10.16 -5.19 -19.22
CA GLN A 71 -11.60 -5.22 -18.93
C GLN A 71 -11.88 -4.24 -17.80
N TYR A 72 -13.10 -3.74 -17.75
CA TYR A 72 -13.51 -2.80 -16.71
C TYR A 72 -14.20 -3.53 -15.55
N LYS A 73 -13.71 -4.70 -15.19
CA LYS A 73 -14.35 -5.57 -14.21
C LYS A 73 -13.52 -5.75 -12.94
N TYR A 74 -12.24 -6.07 -13.09
CA TYR A 74 -11.37 -6.35 -11.95
C TYR A 74 -10.28 -5.31 -11.86
N VAL A 75 -9.96 -4.91 -10.63
CA VAL A 75 -8.95 -3.88 -10.34
C VAL A 75 -7.78 -4.51 -9.60
N GLY A 76 -6.59 -4.15 -9.99
CA GLY A 76 -5.37 -4.41 -9.25
C GLY A 76 -4.61 -3.12 -9.07
N ALA A 77 -3.46 -3.19 -8.42
CA ALA A 77 -2.65 -2.00 -8.21
C ALA A 77 -1.16 -2.32 -8.29
N SER A 78 -0.38 -1.29 -8.57
CA SER A 78 1.07 -1.36 -8.67
C SER A 78 1.72 -0.35 -7.74
N TRP A 79 2.83 -0.75 -7.12
CA TRP A 79 3.65 0.13 -6.31
C TRP A 79 4.52 1.02 -7.18
N LEU A 80 5.16 0.42 -8.18
CA LEU A 80 6.12 1.07 -9.06
C LEU A 80 5.98 0.51 -10.46
N THR A 81 6.35 1.35 -11.44
CA THR A 81 6.56 0.90 -12.81
C THR A 81 7.94 1.36 -13.26
N LYS A 82 8.31 1.07 -14.48
CA LYS A 82 9.57 1.58 -15.05
C LYS A 82 9.50 3.08 -15.41
N GLU A 83 8.28 3.65 -15.43
CA GLU A 83 8.10 5.08 -15.74
C GLU A 83 8.31 5.92 -14.48
N ASN A 84 9.16 6.93 -14.58
CA ASN A 84 9.45 7.87 -13.47
C ASN A 84 9.82 7.14 -12.17
N ARG A 85 10.61 6.08 -12.27
CA ARG A 85 10.88 5.19 -11.14
C ARG A 85 11.44 5.91 -9.92
N VAL A 86 12.34 6.88 -10.12
CA VAL A 86 12.93 7.62 -9.00
C VAL A 86 11.86 8.45 -8.28
N LEU A 87 11.05 9.18 -9.03
CA LEU A 87 9.96 9.97 -8.47
C LEU A 87 8.94 9.09 -7.76
N GLU A 88 8.54 7.99 -8.40
CA GLU A 88 7.58 7.04 -7.81
C GLU A 88 8.12 6.43 -6.52
N THR A 89 9.40 6.10 -6.47
CA THR A 89 10.03 5.55 -5.26
C THR A 89 9.97 6.54 -4.11
N VAL A 90 10.28 7.82 -4.35
CA VAL A 90 10.19 8.86 -3.34
C VAL A 90 8.76 8.97 -2.81
N ASN A 91 7.77 8.95 -3.70
CA ASN A 91 6.36 9.05 -3.31
C ASN A 91 5.91 7.82 -2.49
N VAL A 92 6.32 6.62 -2.88
CA VAL A 92 5.97 5.39 -2.15
C VAL A 92 6.59 5.41 -0.75
N LEU A 93 7.85 5.81 -0.62
CA LEU A 93 8.50 5.88 0.69
C LEU A 93 7.82 6.90 1.60
N ALA A 94 7.46 8.06 1.06
CA ALA A 94 6.72 9.08 1.82
C ALA A 94 5.36 8.55 2.26
N TYR A 95 4.67 7.81 1.41
CA TYR A 95 3.40 7.19 1.74
C TYR A 95 3.55 6.16 2.87
N LEU A 96 4.54 5.27 2.79
CA LEU A 96 4.76 4.26 3.83
C LEU A 96 5.14 4.90 5.16
N ASP A 97 5.95 5.97 5.14
CA ASP A 97 6.25 6.73 6.35
C ASP A 97 4.97 7.34 6.94
N ALA A 98 4.08 7.84 6.11
CA ALA A 98 2.80 8.39 6.55
C ALA A 98 1.89 7.32 7.17
N VAL A 99 1.86 6.11 6.61
CA VAL A 99 1.12 4.98 7.18
C VAL A 99 1.65 4.67 8.58
N TYR A 100 2.96 4.55 8.72
CA TYR A 100 3.60 4.28 10.01
C TYR A 100 3.25 5.37 11.04
N ALA A 101 3.38 6.63 10.64
CA ALA A 101 3.08 7.76 11.52
C ALA A 101 1.59 7.80 11.92
N ASN A 102 0.70 7.40 11.02
CA ASN A 102 -0.74 7.41 11.28
C ASN A 102 -1.15 6.41 12.35
N GLU A 103 -0.36 5.37 12.56
CA GLU A 103 -0.63 4.35 13.58
C GLU A 103 -0.28 4.82 14.99
N GLU A 104 0.55 5.84 15.13
CA GLU A 104 0.91 6.43 16.44
C GLU A 104 1.44 5.41 17.45
N PHE A 105 2.37 4.58 17.01
CA PHE A 105 3.02 3.60 17.88
C PHE A 105 3.75 4.23 19.07
#